data_4151b302484e953a4d86a34e206b6049
#
_entry.id   4151b302484e953a4d86a34e206b6049
#
_cell.length_a   1.000
_cell.length_b   1.000
_cell.length_c   1.000
_cell.angle_alpha   90.00
_cell.angle_beta   90.00
_cell.angle_gamma   90.00
#
_symmetry.space_group_name_H-M   'P 1'
#
loop_
_entity.id
_entity.type
_entity.pdbx_description
1 polymer ?
#
loop_
_entity_poly.entity_id
_entity_poly.type
_entity_poly.pdbx_seq_one_letter_code
_entity_poly.pdbx_strand_id
1 'polypeptide(L)'
;MAVDHVLPWVLMTREWQDGDLHQVWNLVLACYACNSAKRDRPPAAGWMPWLEQRGEHLIASHHPLRETLISQLGPDPAHRHQTLARRHTAATEMIPPWSPPDARVGC
;
A
#
# COMPACT_ATOMS: atom_id res chain seq x y z
N MET A 1 -4.40 -8.30 -15.57
CA MET A 1 -4.18 -7.60 -14.30
C MET A 1 -3.26 -6.42 -14.50
N ALA A 2 -3.44 -5.39 -13.72
CA ALA A 2 -2.62 -4.20 -13.76
C ALA A 2 -1.76 -4.09 -12.50
N VAL A 3 -0.60 -3.45 -12.60
CA VAL A 3 0.17 -3.03 -11.45
C VAL A 3 -0.47 -1.77 -10.90
N ASP A 4 -0.78 -1.75 -9.61
CA ASP A 4 -1.44 -0.63 -8.95
C ASP A 4 -0.63 -0.17 -7.73
N HIS A 5 -0.72 1.12 -7.46
CA HIS A 5 -0.20 1.71 -6.23
C HIS A 5 -1.31 1.65 -5.17
N VAL A 6 -1.04 1.03 -4.02
CA VAL A 6 -2.01 0.95 -2.92
C VAL A 6 -2.33 2.35 -2.40
N LEU A 7 -1.31 3.12 -2.05
CA LEU A 7 -1.46 4.56 -1.84
C LEU A 7 -1.21 5.24 -3.19
N PRO A 8 -2.16 6.05 -3.69
CA PRO A 8 -2.12 6.48 -5.09
C PRO A 8 -0.92 7.39 -5.41
N TRP A 9 -0.28 7.11 -6.53
CA TRP A 9 0.90 7.85 -6.97
C TRP A 9 0.62 9.35 -7.18
N VAL A 10 -0.63 9.70 -7.46
CA VAL A 10 -1.01 11.12 -7.65
C VAL A 10 -0.66 11.97 -6.43
N LEU A 11 -0.55 11.37 -5.24
CA LEU A 11 -0.11 12.09 -4.03
C LEU A 11 1.28 12.72 -4.20
N MET A 12 2.16 12.09 -4.98
CA MET A 12 3.49 12.62 -5.28
C MET A 12 3.44 13.98 -5.98
N THR A 13 2.33 14.29 -6.64
CA THR A 13 2.12 15.57 -7.32
C THR A 13 1.47 16.62 -6.41
N ARG A 14 1.19 16.29 -5.13
CA ARG A 14 0.44 17.11 -4.18
C ARG A 14 1.19 17.33 -2.87
N GLU A 15 2.46 17.63 -2.94
CA GLU A 15 3.28 17.93 -1.76
C GLU A 15 3.39 16.75 -0.77
N TRP A 16 3.34 15.52 -1.26
CA TRP A 16 3.56 14.33 -0.43
C TRP A 16 4.98 14.34 0.15
N GLN A 17 5.10 14.17 1.48
CA GLN A 17 6.36 14.30 2.20
C GLN A 17 6.91 12.98 2.76
N ASP A 18 6.18 11.87 2.62
CA ASP A 18 6.50 10.63 3.32
C ASP A 18 7.08 9.54 2.40
N GLY A 19 8.10 9.92 1.63
CA GLY A 19 8.84 8.97 0.82
C GLY A 19 8.28 8.78 -0.59
N ASP A 20 8.91 7.85 -1.32
CA ASP A 20 8.54 7.55 -2.69
C ASP A 20 7.43 6.50 -2.73
N LEU A 21 6.28 6.85 -3.29
CA LEU A 21 5.15 5.93 -3.43
C LEU A 21 5.33 4.92 -4.57
N HIS A 22 6.37 5.04 -5.38
CA HIS A 22 6.70 4.07 -6.41
C HIS A 22 7.60 2.95 -5.91
N GLN A 23 7.63 2.70 -4.62
CA GLN A 23 8.42 1.63 -4.00
C GLN A 23 7.67 0.31 -3.97
N VAL A 24 8.41 -0.79 -3.90
CA VAL A 24 7.88 -2.16 -3.97
C VAL A 24 6.78 -2.43 -2.94
N TRP A 25 6.92 -1.90 -1.73
CA TRP A 25 5.92 -2.12 -0.67
C TRP A 25 4.53 -1.65 -1.09
N ASN A 26 4.45 -0.66 -1.98
CA ASN A 26 3.22 0.00 -2.41
C ASN A 26 2.66 -0.54 -3.73
N LEU A 27 3.33 -1.47 -4.37
CA LEU A 27 2.92 -2.01 -5.68
C LEU A 27 2.25 -3.36 -5.51
N VAL A 28 1.07 -3.51 -6.09
CA VAL A 28 0.29 -4.74 -6.05
C VAL A 28 -0.30 -5.03 -7.43
N LEU A 29 -0.68 -6.29 -7.66
CA LEU A 29 -1.46 -6.66 -8.83
C LEU A 29 -2.94 -6.48 -8.51
N ALA A 30 -3.66 -5.81 -9.39
CA ALA A 30 -5.09 -5.59 -9.25
C ALA A 30 -5.80 -5.92 -10.56
N CYS A 31 -7.05 -6.36 -10.48
CA CYS A 31 -7.87 -6.54 -11.67
C CYS A 31 -8.20 -5.15 -12.27
N TYR A 32 -8.41 -5.11 -13.59
CA TYR A 32 -8.67 -3.84 -14.25
C TYR A 32 -9.94 -3.14 -13.75
N ALA A 33 -11.00 -3.92 -13.48
CA ALA A 33 -12.24 -3.35 -12.99
C ALA A 33 -12.07 -2.68 -11.64
N CYS A 34 -11.38 -3.33 -10.68
CA CYS A 34 -11.15 -2.78 -9.36
C CYS A 34 -10.18 -1.60 -9.39
N ASN A 35 -9.14 -1.68 -10.22
CA ASN A 35 -8.21 -0.57 -10.39
C ASN A 35 -8.93 0.66 -10.94
N SER A 36 -9.80 0.48 -11.91
CA SER A 36 -10.61 1.58 -12.47
C SER A 36 -11.59 2.15 -11.46
N ALA A 37 -12.25 1.31 -10.66
CA ALA A 37 -13.19 1.75 -9.63
C ALA A 37 -12.50 2.51 -8.49
N LYS A 38 -11.33 2.04 -8.07
CA LYS A 38 -10.52 2.68 -7.04
C LYS A 38 -10.04 4.06 -7.48
N ARG A 39 -9.65 4.20 -8.75
CA ARG A 39 -9.04 5.42 -9.30
C ARG A 39 -7.84 5.85 -8.44
N ASP A 40 -7.69 7.14 -8.19
CA ASP A 40 -6.57 7.71 -7.44
C ASP A 40 -6.94 7.90 -5.96
N ARG A 41 -7.50 6.86 -5.33
CA ARG A 41 -7.90 6.92 -3.92
C ARG A 41 -7.14 5.88 -3.10
N PRO A 42 -6.73 6.20 -1.86
CA PRO A 42 -6.18 5.21 -0.95
C PRO A 42 -7.28 4.24 -0.49
N PRO A 43 -6.92 3.01 -0.09
CA PRO A 43 -7.90 2.07 0.43
C PRO A 43 -8.38 2.47 1.82
N ALA A 44 -9.55 1.98 2.22
CA ALA A 44 -10.01 2.09 3.60
C ALA A 44 -9.03 1.37 4.54
N ALA A 45 -8.99 1.82 5.81
CA ALA A 45 -8.01 1.32 6.79
C ALA A 45 -8.04 -0.20 6.97
N GLY A 46 -9.20 -0.83 6.84
CA GLY A 46 -9.33 -2.28 6.98
C GLY A 46 -8.59 -3.11 5.94
N TRP A 47 -8.13 -2.50 4.85
CA TRP A 47 -7.33 -3.16 3.81
C TRP A 47 -5.84 -3.14 4.08
N MET A 48 -5.37 -2.25 4.95
CA MET A 48 -3.95 -2.10 5.23
C MET A 48 -3.31 -3.33 5.89
N PRO A 49 -4.00 -4.07 6.80
CA PRO A 49 -3.43 -5.29 7.35
C PRO A 49 -3.05 -6.33 6.30
N TRP A 50 -3.80 -6.44 5.21
CA TRP A 50 -3.46 -7.34 4.11
C TRP A 50 -2.12 -6.96 3.47
N LEU A 51 -1.89 -5.68 3.23
CA LEU A 51 -0.63 -5.20 2.66
C LEU A 51 0.54 -5.47 3.61
N GLU A 52 0.34 -5.21 4.89
CA GLU A 52 1.34 -5.46 5.93
C GLU A 52 1.71 -6.95 6.01
N GLN A 53 0.70 -7.83 6.06
CA GLN A 53 0.91 -9.27 6.12
C GLN A 53 1.65 -9.81 4.91
N ARG A 54 1.35 -9.28 3.72
CA ARG A 54 2.07 -9.66 2.50
C ARG A 54 3.56 -9.34 2.64
N GLY A 55 3.89 -8.14 3.09
CA GLY A 55 5.27 -7.72 3.31
C GLY A 55 5.97 -8.59 4.33
N GLU A 56 5.33 -8.85 5.48
CA GLU A 56 5.90 -9.69 6.54
C GLU A 56 6.12 -11.13 6.07
N HIS A 57 5.21 -11.66 5.27
CA HIS A 57 5.37 -12.99 4.67
C HIS A 57 6.59 -13.06 3.75
N LEU A 58 6.77 -12.08 2.89
CA LEU A 58 7.91 -12.03 1.97
C LEU A 58 9.23 -11.93 2.74
N ILE A 59 9.25 -11.14 3.80
CA ILE A 59 10.44 -10.99 4.65
C ILE A 59 10.75 -12.29 5.38
N ALA A 60 9.76 -12.92 6.00
CA ALA A 60 9.93 -14.15 6.78
C ALA A 60 10.33 -15.35 5.91
N SER A 61 9.88 -15.39 4.66
CA SER A 61 10.21 -16.48 3.73
C SER A 61 11.55 -16.29 3.00
N HIS A 62 12.34 -15.29 3.36
CA HIS A 62 13.61 -14.96 2.72
C HIS A 62 13.49 -14.72 1.22
N HIS A 63 12.38 -14.11 0.80
CA HIS A 63 12.15 -13.72 -0.59
C HIS A 63 13.25 -12.74 -1.05
N PRO A 64 13.61 -12.73 -2.36
CA PRO A 64 14.61 -11.78 -2.88
C PRO A 64 14.31 -10.31 -2.58
N LEU A 65 13.05 -9.93 -2.35
CA LEU A 65 12.67 -8.57 -1.98
C LEU A 65 12.80 -8.26 -0.48
N ARG A 66 13.24 -9.22 0.33
CA ARG A 66 13.33 -9.06 1.79
C ARG A 66 14.10 -7.79 2.20
N GLU A 67 15.33 -7.66 1.72
CA GLU A 67 16.19 -6.53 2.13
C GLU A 67 15.62 -5.20 1.63
N THR A 68 15.05 -5.19 0.44
CA THR A 68 14.39 -4.00 -0.12
C THR A 68 13.21 -3.57 0.75
N LEU A 69 12.35 -4.51 1.15
CA LEU A 69 11.20 -4.20 2.01
C LEU A 69 11.63 -3.70 3.38
N ILE A 70 12.64 -4.31 3.98
CA ILE A 70 13.19 -3.86 5.27
C ILE A 70 13.74 -2.44 5.13
N SER A 71 14.49 -2.17 4.08
CA SER A 71 15.04 -0.84 3.82
C SER A 71 13.95 0.23 3.63
N GLN A 72 12.86 -0.13 2.94
CA GLN A 72 11.79 0.82 2.64
C GLN A 72 10.82 1.05 3.80
N LEU A 73 10.58 0.05 4.63
CA LEU A 73 9.54 0.09 5.66
C LEU A 73 10.07 0.13 7.09
N GLY A 74 11.25 -0.45 7.35
CA GLY A 74 11.84 -0.45 8.67
C GLY A 74 12.45 -1.78 9.08
N PRO A 75 13.29 -1.78 10.14
CA PRO A 75 14.11 -2.93 10.50
C PRO A 75 13.36 -4.06 11.18
N ASP A 76 12.21 -3.79 11.79
CA ASP A 76 11.43 -4.78 12.53
C ASP A 76 9.93 -4.62 12.27
N PRO A 77 9.10 -5.63 12.63
CA PRO A 77 7.66 -5.58 12.37
C PRO A 77 6.95 -4.37 12.97
N ALA A 78 7.34 -3.94 14.15
CA ALA A 78 6.71 -2.79 14.83
C ALA A 78 6.97 -1.49 14.05
N HIS A 79 8.20 -1.28 13.61
CA HIS A 79 8.54 -0.12 12.77
C HIS A 79 7.79 -0.14 11.45
N ARG A 80 7.73 -1.29 10.80
CA ARG A 80 7.03 -1.44 9.52
C ARG A 80 5.53 -1.17 9.66
N HIS A 81 4.93 -1.67 10.74
CA HIS A 81 3.53 -1.39 11.04
C HIS A 81 3.29 0.11 11.20
N GLN A 82 4.11 0.79 11.99
CA GLN A 82 4.00 2.22 12.23
C GLN A 82 4.20 3.03 10.95
N THR A 83 5.17 2.65 10.13
CA THR A 83 5.44 3.31 8.86
C THR A 83 4.23 3.23 7.92
N LEU A 84 3.64 2.04 7.78
CA LEU A 84 2.46 1.86 6.93
C LEU A 84 1.26 2.62 7.48
N ALA A 85 1.02 2.58 8.79
CA ALA A 85 -0.08 3.29 9.42
C ALA A 85 0.05 4.80 9.24
N ARG A 86 1.24 5.35 9.43
CA ARG A 86 1.52 6.76 9.24
C ARG A 86 1.27 7.19 7.80
N ARG A 87 1.78 6.42 6.84
CA ARG A 87 1.62 6.74 5.42
C ARG A 87 0.17 6.65 4.99
N HIS A 88 -0.56 5.65 5.48
CA HIS A 88 -1.99 5.51 5.19
C HIS A 88 -2.78 6.71 5.74
N THR A 89 -2.53 7.10 7.00
CA THR A 89 -3.18 8.25 7.62
C THR A 89 -2.91 9.52 6.80
N ALA A 90 -1.66 9.76 6.44
CA ALA A 90 -1.30 10.92 5.63
C ALA A 90 -2.01 10.92 4.27
N ALA A 91 -2.10 9.77 3.63
CA ALA A 91 -2.79 9.63 2.34
C ALA A 91 -4.28 9.93 2.45
N THR A 92 -4.95 9.41 3.48
CA THR A 92 -6.40 9.59 3.67
C THR A 92 -6.77 11.00 4.12
N GLU A 93 -5.83 11.74 4.68
CA GLU A 93 -6.01 13.17 4.96
C GLU A 93 -6.01 14.00 3.68
N MET A 94 -5.34 13.54 2.64
CA MET A 94 -5.26 14.24 1.36
C MET A 94 -6.36 13.84 0.39
N ILE A 95 -6.74 12.57 0.37
CA ILE A 95 -7.75 12.01 -0.54
C ILE A 95 -8.64 11.04 0.24
N PRO A 96 -9.98 11.17 0.14
CA PRO A 96 -10.89 10.24 0.83
C PRO A 96 -10.63 8.77 0.45
N PRO A 97 -10.70 7.85 1.41
CA PRO A 97 -10.42 6.44 1.13
C PRO A 97 -11.51 5.79 0.29
N TRP A 98 -11.11 4.69 -0.39
CA TRP A 98 -12.00 3.87 -1.18
C TRP A 98 -12.22 2.52 -0.50
N SER A 99 -13.44 2.02 -0.58
CA SER A 99 -13.80 0.66 -0.19
C SER A 99 -14.62 0.03 -1.31
N PRO A 100 -14.29 -1.19 -1.74
CA PRO A 100 -15.14 -1.86 -2.72
C PRO A 100 -16.51 -2.17 -2.10
N PRO A 101 -17.58 -2.17 -2.90
CA PRO A 101 -18.91 -2.47 -2.40
C PRO A 101 -19.05 -3.91 -1.92
N ASP A 102 -18.22 -4.82 -2.39
CA ASP A 102 -18.18 -6.22 -1.95
C ASP A 102 -16.71 -6.66 -1.80
N ALA A 103 -16.27 -6.82 -0.56
CA ALA A 103 -14.90 -7.22 -0.24
C ALA A 103 -14.55 -8.63 -0.72
N ARG A 104 -15.52 -9.47 -1.04
CA ARG A 104 -15.30 -10.84 -1.51
C ARG A 104 -14.89 -10.92 -2.98
N VAL A 105 -14.95 -9.83 -3.70
CA VAL A 105 -14.65 -9.80 -5.14
C VAL A 105 -13.17 -9.96 -5.45
N GLY A 106 -12.32 -9.92 -4.46
CA GLY A 106 -10.88 -10.16 -4.64
C GLY A 106 -10.13 -8.99 -5.25
N CYS A 107 -10.61 -7.82 -5.07
CA CYS A 107 -9.95 -6.61 -5.55
C CYS A 107 -8.94 -6.05 -4.52
#